data_d8f742172ebcee9ba1c270e6af87d9c5
#
_entry.id   d8f742172ebcee9ba1c270e6af87d9c5
#
_cell.length_a   1.000
_cell.length_b   1.000
_cell.length_c   1.000
_cell.angle_alpha   90.00
_cell.angle_beta   90.00
_cell.angle_gamma   90.00
#
_symmetry.space_group_name_H-M   'P 1'
#
loop_
_entity.id
_entity.type
_entity.pdbx_description
1 polymer ?
#
loop_
_entity_poly.entity_id
_entity_poly.type
_entity_poly.pdbx_seq_one_letter_code
_entity_poly.pdbx_strand_id
1 'polypeptide(L)'
;NWITKILKAGQNIKERIKERASREELKSSKWMPSCCGSAPVLKETIFNEKQLNTCPNDNCQFHYPFPPRSRFDHFYGKNNWEEIGTPRIPDDPLSWPNDVYKKKLAAARKLTNQRCSVLVALGERDGVKITSFSINSAFIGGAISIESAEAILKACDVAIQNQTPLIAWSEGGGQIMFESGLSLQGMTRTVLGVNEVKKNNLPYINIYTNKCYGGISASFA
;
A
#
# COMPACT_ATOMS: atom_id res chain seq x y z
N ASN A 1 -0.60 -2.44 -45.40
CA ASN A 1 0.79 -2.71 -45.73
C ASN A 1 1.55 -3.01 -44.42
N TRP A 2 2.31 -4.13 -44.38
CA TRP A 2 3.01 -4.57 -43.16
C TRP A 2 4.09 -3.54 -42.71
N ILE A 3 4.71 -2.83 -43.66
CA ILE A 3 5.68 -1.75 -43.41
C ILE A 3 5.05 -0.62 -42.59
N THR A 4 3.83 -0.23 -42.89
CA THR A 4 3.11 0.82 -42.14
C THR A 4 2.79 0.39 -40.72
N LYS A 5 2.56 -0.91 -40.48
CA LYS A 5 2.36 -1.46 -39.11
C LYS A 5 3.67 -1.43 -38.31
N ILE A 6 4.80 -1.75 -38.92
CA ILE A 6 6.12 -1.69 -38.25
C ILE A 6 6.51 -0.25 -37.94
N LEU A 7 6.28 0.69 -38.85
CA LEU A 7 6.56 2.10 -38.61
C LEU A 7 5.71 2.67 -37.47
N LYS A 8 4.39 2.36 -37.43
CA LYS A 8 3.50 2.74 -36.32
C LYS A 8 3.92 2.10 -35.00
N ALA A 9 4.32 0.84 -35.00
CA ALA A 9 4.83 0.17 -33.80
C ALA A 9 6.15 0.82 -33.31
N GLY A 10 7.05 1.20 -34.20
CA GLY A 10 8.28 1.93 -33.89
C GLY A 10 8.03 3.32 -33.30
N GLN A 11 7.04 4.06 -33.81
CA GLN A 11 6.61 5.36 -33.27
C GLN A 11 6.04 5.20 -31.86
N ASN A 12 5.14 4.24 -31.67
CA ASN A 12 4.57 3.94 -30.33
C ASN A 12 5.64 3.54 -29.30
N ILE A 13 6.68 2.82 -29.72
CA ILE A 13 7.80 2.46 -28.85
C ILE A 13 8.61 3.70 -28.47
N LYS A 14 8.92 4.59 -29.43
CA LYS A 14 9.64 5.86 -29.16
C LYS A 14 8.85 6.78 -28.23
N GLU A 15 7.53 6.89 -28.40
CA GLU A 15 6.65 7.66 -27.51
C GLU A 15 6.65 7.10 -26.10
N ARG A 16 6.53 5.78 -25.95
CA ARG A 16 6.60 5.10 -24.64
C ARG A 16 7.94 5.27 -23.94
N ILE A 17 9.05 5.26 -24.69
CA ILE A 17 10.39 5.51 -24.15
C ILE A 17 10.49 6.96 -23.68
N LYS A 18 10.00 7.92 -24.48
CA LYS A 18 9.98 9.35 -24.14
C LYS A 18 9.09 9.61 -22.91
N GLU A 19 7.91 8.98 -22.82
CA GLU A 19 7.06 9.05 -21.64
C GLU A 19 7.70 8.44 -20.38
N ARG A 20 8.46 7.35 -20.53
CA ARG A 20 9.20 6.75 -19.41
C ARG A 20 10.32 7.66 -18.92
N ALA A 21 11.14 8.21 -19.83
CA ALA A 21 12.20 9.15 -19.49
C ALA A 21 11.64 10.41 -18.79
N SER A 22 10.56 10.99 -19.34
CA SER A 22 9.86 12.12 -18.73
C SER A 22 9.30 11.79 -17.33
N ARG A 23 8.81 10.57 -17.11
CA ARG A 23 8.33 10.11 -15.79
C ARG A 23 9.48 9.92 -14.79
N GLU A 24 10.66 9.49 -15.24
CA GLU A 24 11.84 9.37 -14.36
C GLU A 24 12.41 10.73 -13.99
N GLU A 25 12.46 11.67 -14.93
CA GLU A 25 12.83 13.07 -14.65
C GLU A 25 11.86 13.74 -13.68
N LEU A 26 10.55 13.51 -13.82
CA LEU A 26 9.53 14.01 -12.90
C LEU A 26 9.66 13.39 -11.50
N LYS A 27 10.12 12.13 -11.39
CA LYS A 27 10.36 11.50 -10.08
C LYS A 27 11.52 12.12 -9.33
N SER A 28 12.59 12.51 -10.03
CA SER A 28 13.76 13.18 -9.47
C SER A 28 13.56 14.69 -9.25
N SER A 29 12.59 15.31 -9.93
CA SER A 29 12.29 16.73 -9.81
C SER A 29 11.71 17.07 -8.43
N LYS A 30 12.08 18.25 -7.91
CA LYS A 30 11.44 18.85 -6.73
C LYS A 30 9.98 19.27 -7.00
N TRP A 31 9.63 19.44 -8.28
CA TRP A 31 8.30 19.82 -8.74
C TRP A 31 7.51 18.61 -9.21
N MET A 32 6.21 18.66 -9.09
CA MET A 32 5.29 17.67 -9.65
C MET A 32 4.13 18.37 -10.37
N PRO A 33 3.56 17.72 -11.40
CA PRO A 33 2.36 18.22 -12.05
C PRO A 33 1.22 18.36 -11.03
N SER A 34 0.48 19.45 -11.14
CA SER A 34 -0.73 19.65 -10.34
C SER A 34 -1.81 18.63 -10.73
N CYS A 35 -2.53 18.13 -9.72
CA CYS A 35 -3.69 17.23 -9.92
C CYS A 35 -4.92 17.94 -10.51
N CYS A 36 -5.01 19.26 -10.37
CA CYS A 36 -6.15 20.09 -10.80
C CYS A 36 -5.86 20.97 -12.03
N GLY A 37 -4.75 20.70 -12.75
CA GLY A 37 -4.37 21.46 -13.95
C GLY A 37 -3.84 22.87 -13.66
N SER A 38 -3.63 23.26 -12.39
CA SER A 38 -2.93 24.48 -12.01
C SER A 38 -1.42 24.34 -12.28
N ALA A 39 -0.65 25.39 -12.01
CA ALA A 39 0.81 25.35 -12.15
C ALA A 39 1.44 24.17 -11.37
N PRO A 40 2.61 23.64 -11.83
CA PRO A 40 3.33 22.63 -11.08
C PRO A 40 3.60 23.06 -9.64
N VAL A 41 3.52 22.12 -8.72
CA VAL A 41 3.64 22.37 -7.27
C VAL A 41 4.90 21.73 -6.73
N LEU A 42 5.57 22.37 -5.78
CA LEU A 42 6.71 21.78 -5.07
C LEU A 42 6.24 20.59 -4.24
N LYS A 43 6.95 19.47 -4.30
CA LYS A 43 6.64 18.28 -3.50
C LYS A 43 6.61 18.59 -2.00
N GLU A 44 7.52 19.42 -1.52
CA GLU A 44 7.59 19.84 -0.12
C GLU A 44 6.34 20.59 0.36
N THR A 45 5.65 21.29 -0.55
CA THR A 45 4.40 21.98 -0.21
C THR A 45 3.25 21.00 0.04
N ILE A 46 3.27 19.84 -0.62
CA ILE A 46 2.24 18.81 -0.49
C ILE A 46 2.58 17.83 0.63
N PHE A 47 3.83 17.34 0.63
CA PHE A 47 4.30 16.27 1.51
C PHE A 47 4.93 16.83 2.79
N ASN A 48 4.14 17.54 3.59
CA ASN A 48 4.54 18.06 4.89
C ASN A 48 3.46 17.78 5.95
N GLU A 49 3.82 17.96 7.20
CA GLU A 49 2.95 17.65 8.35
C GLU A 49 1.67 18.53 8.41
N LYS A 50 1.69 19.71 7.82
CA LYS A 50 0.52 20.61 7.82
C LYS A 50 -0.45 20.27 6.71
N GLN A 51 0.08 19.95 5.51
CA GLN A 51 -0.72 19.70 4.32
C GLN A 51 -1.24 18.27 4.22
N LEU A 52 -0.65 17.32 4.96
CA LEU A 52 -1.08 15.92 5.06
C LEU A 52 -1.32 15.25 3.69
N ASN A 53 -0.43 15.50 2.74
CA ASN A 53 -0.52 14.99 1.37
C ASN A 53 -1.79 15.43 0.60
N THR A 54 -2.37 16.56 0.93
CA THR A 54 -3.50 17.14 0.19
C THR A 54 -3.05 18.18 -0.83
N CYS A 55 -3.84 18.40 -1.86
CA CYS A 55 -3.57 19.47 -2.82
C CYS A 55 -3.63 20.85 -2.13
N PRO A 56 -2.64 21.73 -2.34
CA PRO A 56 -2.63 23.06 -1.71
C PRO A 56 -3.64 24.04 -2.32
N ASN A 57 -4.35 23.65 -3.39
CA ASN A 57 -5.41 24.47 -3.98
C ASN A 57 -6.72 24.20 -3.21
N ASP A 58 -7.25 25.22 -2.55
CA ASP A 58 -8.46 25.12 -1.72
C ASP A 58 -9.70 24.61 -2.45
N ASN A 59 -9.78 24.82 -3.77
CA ASN A 59 -10.86 24.31 -4.60
C ASN A 59 -10.64 22.85 -5.05
N CYS A 60 -9.50 22.25 -4.73
CA CYS A 60 -9.16 20.89 -5.10
C CYS A 60 -9.03 20.03 -3.85
N GLN A 61 -9.91 19.09 -3.69
CA GLN A 61 -9.90 18.16 -2.54
C GLN A 61 -9.11 16.87 -2.83
N PHE A 62 -8.16 16.90 -3.76
CA PHE A 62 -7.39 15.72 -4.10
C PHE A 62 -6.38 15.37 -2.99
N HIS A 63 -6.41 14.11 -2.55
CA HIS A 63 -5.45 13.54 -1.61
C HIS A 63 -4.44 12.69 -2.35
N TYR A 64 -3.16 13.02 -2.21
CA TYR A 64 -2.08 12.18 -2.71
C TYR A 64 -1.90 10.95 -1.81
N PRO A 65 -1.30 9.85 -2.33
CA PRO A 65 -1.02 8.68 -1.51
C PRO A 65 -0.27 9.04 -0.23
N PHE A 66 -0.72 8.48 0.90
CA PHE A 66 -0.11 8.71 2.20
C PHE A 66 0.54 7.40 2.68
N PRO A 67 1.89 7.28 2.61
CA PRO A 67 2.58 6.02 2.92
C PRO A 67 2.33 5.56 4.36
N PRO A 68 2.32 4.23 4.64
CA PRO A 68 2.04 3.71 5.97
C PRO A 68 2.90 4.29 7.10
N ARG A 69 4.22 4.42 6.90
CA ARG A 69 5.10 5.00 7.94
C ARG A 69 4.73 6.44 8.25
N SER A 70 4.51 7.27 7.23
CA SER A 70 4.06 8.66 7.44
C SER A 70 2.69 8.74 8.12
N ARG A 71 1.79 7.77 7.83
CA ARG A 71 0.49 7.65 8.49
C ARG A 71 0.65 7.32 9.96
N PHE A 72 1.52 6.39 10.31
CA PHE A 72 1.80 6.04 11.70
C PHE A 72 2.50 7.17 12.44
N ASP A 73 3.47 7.85 11.82
CA ASP A 73 4.09 9.05 12.39
C ASP A 73 3.07 10.16 12.69
N HIS A 74 2.09 10.34 11.81
CA HIS A 74 1.02 11.31 12.04
C HIS A 74 0.02 10.85 13.10
N PHE A 75 -0.33 9.57 13.11
CA PHE A 75 -1.35 9.03 14.02
C PHE A 75 -0.84 8.87 15.45
N TYR A 76 0.34 8.29 15.64
CA TYR A 76 0.93 8.03 16.95
C TYR A 76 1.85 9.15 17.42
N GLY A 77 2.41 9.91 16.50
CA GLY A 77 3.56 10.78 16.72
C GLY A 77 4.87 10.05 16.41
N LYS A 78 5.86 10.81 15.96
CA LYS A 78 7.21 10.28 15.70
C LYS A 78 7.78 9.66 16.98
N ASN A 79 8.32 8.46 16.87
CA ASN A 79 8.93 7.68 17.97
C ASN A 79 7.94 7.09 19.00
N ASN A 80 6.63 7.20 18.80
CA ASN A 80 5.61 6.61 19.69
C ASN A 80 5.03 5.31 19.12
N TRP A 81 5.67 4.70 18.14
CA TRP A 81 5.30 3.42 17.56
C TRP A 81 6.52 2.64 17.10
N GLU A 82 6.35 1.35 17.00
CA GLU A 82 7.35 0.41 16.48
C GLU A 82 6.77 -0.41 15.33
N GLU A 83 7.61 -0.71 14.35
CA GLU A 83 7.26 -1.58 13.24
C GLU A 83 7.34 -3.04 13.71
N ILE A 84 6.25 -3.78 13.58
CA ILE A 84 6.21 -5.19 13.96
C ILE A 84 6.70 -6.04 12.79
N GLY A 85 7.70 -6.88 13.05
CA GLY A 85 8.19 -7.85 12.09
C GLY A 85 7.12 -8.88 11.72
N THR A 86 6.97 -9.12 10.42
CA THR A 86 5.98 -10.05 9.87
C THR A 86 6.63 -11.33 9.35
N PRO A 87 5.90 -12.46 9.32
CA PRO A 87 6.42 -13.71 8.78
C PRO A 87 6.90 -13.55 7.34
N ARG A 88 8.02 -14.19 7.01
CA ARG A 88 8.55 -14.20 5.65
C ARG A 88 8.00 -15.39 4.88
N ILE A 89 7.45 -15.12 3.71
CA ILE A 89 6.98 -16.14 2.78
C ILE A 89 7.93 -16.19 1.59
N PRO A 90 8.19 -17.36 1.01
CA PRO A 90 8.97 -17.48 -0.22
C PRO A 90 8.40 -16.64 -1.35
N ASP A 91 9.26 -15.95 -2.08
CA ASP A 91 8.88 -15.18 -3.25
C ASP A 91 8.40 -16.11 -4.38
N ASP A 92 7.33 -15.72 -5.07
CA ASP A 92 6.84 -16.42 -6.25
C ASP A 92 6.60 -17.94 -6.04
N PRO A 93 5.61 -18.29 -5.18
CA PRO A 93 5.35 -19.69 -4.83
C PRO A 93 4.87 -20.55 -6.02
N LEU A 94 4.43 -19.93 -7.13
CA LEU A 94 3.98 -20.60 -8.33
C LEU A 94 5.04 -20.65 -9.44
N SER A 95 6.23 -20.10 -9.19
CA SER A 95 7.37 -20.13 -10.12
C SER A 95 7.04 -19.61 -11.52
N TRP A 96 6.54 -18.36 -11.60
CA TRP A 96 6.17 -17.72 -12.85
C TRP A 96 7.33 -17.65 -13.86
N PRO A 97 7.08 -17.93 -15.15
CA PRO A 97 8.10 -17.87 -16.19
C PRO A 97 8.82 -16.52 -16.23
N ASN A 98 10.12 -16.53 -16.55
CA ASN A 98 10.98 -15.35 -16.70
C ASN A 98 11.07 -14.45 -15.43
N ASP A 99 10.81 -14.99 -14.26
CA ASP A 99 10.82 -14.28 -12.98
C ASP A 99 9.97 -13.00 -12.97
N VAL A 100 8.88 -12.98 -13.72
CA VAL A 100 8.04 -11.77 -13.88
C VAL A 100 7.53 -11.28 -12.52
N TYR A 101 7.09 -12.20 -11.66
CA TYR A 101 6.59 -11.82 -10.33
C TYR A 101 7.72 -11.39 -9.40
N LYS A 102 8.84 -12.10 -9.35
CA LYS A 102 10.03 -11.73 -8.55
C LYS A 102 10.55 -10.35 -8.92
N LYS A 103 10.61 -10.02 -10.21
CA LYS A 103 11.00 -8.69 -10.70
C LYS A 103 10.04 -7.59 -10.22
N LYS A 104 8.73 -7.86 -10.23
CA LYS A 104 7.72 -6.93 -9.71
C LYS A 104 7.86 -6.73 -8.21
N LEU A 105 8.06 -7.81 -7.43
CA LEU A 105 8.30 -7.75 -5.99
C LEU A 105 9.56 -6.94 -5.68
N ALA A 106 10.68 -7.22 -6.36
CA ALA A 106 11.93 -6.49 -6.16
C ALA A 106 11.77 -4.98 -6.44
N ALA A 107 11.08 -4.61 -7.51
CA ALA A 107 10.81 -3.21 -7.84
C ALA A 107 9.91 -2.53 -6.79
N ALA A 108 8.87 -3.21 -6.32
CA ALA A 108 7.97 -2.69 -5.29
C ALA A 108 8.68 -2.52 -3.94
N ARG A 109 9.49 -3.49 -3.54
CA ARG A 109 10.33 -3.42 -2.32
C ARG A 109 11.32 -2.25 -2.36
N LYS A 110 12.00 -2.07 -3.50
CA LYS A 110 12.90 -0.93 -3.71
C LYS A 110 12.18 0.41 -3.63
N LEU A 111 10.95 0.48 -4.18
CA LEU A 111 10.16 1.72 -4.19
C LEU A 111 9.64 2.09 -2.80
N THR A 112 9.19 1.10 -2.02
CA THR A 112 8.42 1.34 -0.78
C THR A 112 9.24 1.11 0.49
N ASN A 113 10.39 0.49 0.37
CA ASN A 113 11.17 -0.04 1.51
C ASN A 113 10.31 -0.95 2.42
N GLN A 114 9.37 -1.70 1.82
CA GLN A 114 8.52 -2.67 2.49
C GLN A 114 8.67 -4.03 1.85
N ARG A 115 8.42 -5.07 2.61
CA ARG A 115 8.52 -6.45 2.12
C ARG A 115 7.28 -6.90 1.36
N CYS A 116 6.11 -6.48 1.84
CA CYS A 116 4.80 -6.72 1.21
C CYS A 116 3.96 -5.43 1.27
N SER A 117 2.73 -5.50 0.79
CA SER A 117 1.83 -4.33 0.77
C SER A 117 1.34 -3.88 2.15
N VAL A 118 1.50 -4.70 3.19
CA VAL A 118 1.01 -4.42 4.55
C VAL A 118 2.17 -4.09 5.48
N LEU A 119 2.04 -3.01 6.23
CA LEU A 119 2.92 -2.64 7.33
C LEU A 119 2.15 -2.75 8.65
N VAL A 120 2.74 -3.35 9.66
CA VAL A 120 2.14 -3.53 10.99
C VAL A 120 2.89 -2.67 12.01
N ALA A 121 2.15 -2.03 12.88
CA ALA A 121 2.68 -1.17 13.94
C ALA A 121 1.98 -1.44 15.27
N LEU A 122 2.75 -1.35 16.34
CA LEU A 122 2.25 -1.20 17.69
C LEU A 122 2.67 0.19 18.19
N GLY A 123 1.75 0.98 18.66
CA GLY A 123 2.05 2.34 19.11
C GLY A 123 1.14 2.78 20.24
N GLU A 124 1.38 3.99 20.72
CA GLU A 124 0.59 4.60 21.78
C GLU A 124 0.08 5.98 21.34
N ARG A 125 -1.20 6.24 21.59
CA ARG A 125 -1.80 7.55 21.38
C ARG A 125 -2.68 7.92 22.58
N ASP A 126 -2.46 9.08 23.12
CA ASP A 126 -3.23 9.63 24.28
C ASP A 126 -3.30 8.64 25.45
N GLY A 127 -2.19 7.93 25.72
CA GLY A 127 -2.10 6.93 26.80
C GLY A 127 -2.72 5.56 26.47
N VAL A 128 -3.24 5.38 25.25
CA VAL A 128 -3.84 4.10 24.81
C VAL A 128 -2.89 3.39 23.85
N LYS A 129 -2.49 2.16 24.19
CA LYS A 129 -1.77 1.29 23.25
C LYS A 129 -2.72 0.78 22.18
N ILE A 130 -2.29 0.84 20.93
CA ILE A 130 -3.09 0.47 19.76
C ILE A 130 -2.23 -0.33 18.80
N THR A 131 -2.72 -1.46 18.35
CA THR A 131 -2.14 -2.19 17.21
C THR A 131 -2.78 -1.69 15.93
N SER A 132 -1.98 -1.47 14.89
CA SER A 132 -2.48 -1.04 13.58
C SER A 132 -1.80 -1.80 12.46
N PHE A 133 -2.52 -1.95 11.35
CA PHE A 133 -1.87 -2.26 10.08
C PHE A 133 -2.34 -1.30 8.99
N SER A 134 -1.47 -1.03 8.04
CA SER A 134 -1.77 -0.13 6.93
C SER A 134 -1.32 -0.74 5.61
N ILE A 135 -2.20 -0.70 4.62
CA ILE A 135 -1.89 -1.12 3.26
C ILE A 135 -1.23 0.04 2.52
N ASN A 136 -0.27 -0.28 1.66
CA ASN A 136 0.45 0.66 0.82
C ASN A 136 0.11 0.43 -0.65
N SER A 137 -0.67 1.31 -1.24
CA SER A 137 -1.04 1.23 -2.66
C SER A 137 0.14 1.40 -3.63
N ALA A 138 1.26 1.97 -3.17
CA ALA A 138 2.49 2.02 -3.96
C ALA A 138 3.16 0.64 -4.12
N PHE A 139 2.84 -0.33 -3.25
CA PHE A 139 3.32 -1.71 -3.37
C PHE A 139 2.34 -2.52 -4.21
N ILE A 140 2.61 -2.65 -5.51
CA ILE A 140 1.79 -3.41 -6.49
C ILE A 140 0.28 -3.07 -6.38
N GLY A 141 -0.05 -1.78 -6.29
CA GLY A 141 -1.44 -1.33 -6.18
C GLY A 141 -2.14 -1.67 -4.85
N GLY A 142 -1.39 -1.97 -3.79
CA GLY A 142 -1.93 -2.43 -2.51
C GLY A 142 -2.49 -3.86 -2.56
N ALA A 143 -2.04 -4.66 -3.54
CA ALA A 143 -2.52 -6.03 -3.70
C ALA A 143 -2.08 -6.91 -2.52
N ILE A 144 -3.02 -7.73 -2.05
CA ILE A 144 -2.81 -8.64 -0.91
C ILE A 144 -2.23 -9.95 -1.42
N SER A 145 -0.99 -10.21 -1.05
CA SER A 145 -0.29 -11.48 -1.24
C SER A 145 -0.47 -12.40 -0.01
N ILE A 146 0.02 -13.63 -0.08
CA ILE A 146 0.11 -14.51 1.09
C ILE A 146 0.89 -13.80 2.20
N GLU A 147 2.04 -13.21 1.89
CA GLU A 147 2.86 -12.48 2.87
C GLU A 147 2.11 -11.30 3.49
N SER A 148 1.29 -10.60 2.69
CA SER A 148 0.43 -9.51 3.19
C SER A 148 -0.70 -10.03 4.09
N ALA A 149 -1.28 -11.18 3.78
CA ALA A 149 -2.29 -11.82 4.63
C ALA A 149 -1.68 -12.27 5.96
N GLU A 150 -0.48 -12.87 5.95
CA GLU A 150 0.25 -13.23 7.18
C GLU A 150 0.60 -12.00 8.02
N ALA A 151 0.91 -10.86 7.39
CA ALA A 151 1.13 -9.61 8.11
C ALA A 151 -0.15 -9.12 8.82
N ILE A 152 -1.31 -9.24 8.18
CA ILE A 152 -2.61 -8.91 8.81
C ILE A 152 -2.89 -9.85 9.98
N LEU A 153 -2.68 -11.16 9.81
CA LEU A 153 -2.83 -12.13 10.89
C LEU A 153 -1.89 -11.84 12.05
N LYS A 154 -0.65 -11.47 11.76
CA LYS A 154 0.30 -11.03 12.79
C LYS A 154 -0.20 -9.80 13.56
N ALA A 155 -0.83 -8.85 12.88
CA ALA A 155 -1.45 -7.71 13.55
C ALA A 155 -2.60 -8.14 14.47
N CYS A 156 -3.43 -9.09 14.05
CA CYS A 156 -4.48 -9.67 14.91
C CYS A 156 -3.88 -10.34 16.14
N ASP A 157 -2.84 -11.16 15.97
CA ASP A 157 -2.16 -11.83 17.08
C ASP A 157 -1.55 -10.83 18.07
N VAL A 158 -0.87 -9.80 17.57
CA VAL A 158 -0.28 -8.74 18.41
C VAL A 158 -1.36 -7.98 19.18
N ALA A 159 -2.49 -7.68 18.54
CA ALA A 159 -3.61 -7.03 19.20
C ALA A 159 -4.16 -7.89 20.35
N ILE A 160 -4.34 -9.19 20.13
CA ILE A 160 -4.82 -10.13 21.16
C ILE A 160 -3.80 -10.29 22.29
N GLN A 161 -2.53 -10.49 21.97
CA GLN A 161 -1.47 -10.67 22.96
C GLN A 161 -1.28 -9.45 23.86
N ASN A 162 -1.40 -8.26 23.29
CA ASN A 162 -1.24 -7.00 24.04
C ASN A 162 -2.56 -6.42 24.57
N GLN A 163 -3.70 -7.09 24.31
CA GLN A 163 -5.03 -6.64 24.69
C GLN A 163 -5.32 -5.21 24.19
N THR A 164 -5.00 -4.94 22.92
CA THR A 164 -5.13 -3.61 22.29
C THR A 164 -6.25 -3.59 21.26
N PRO A 165 -6.87 -2.44 21.01
CA PRO A 165 -7.66 -2.23 19.80
C PRO A 165 -6.83 -2.50 18.54
N LEU A 166 -7.50 -2.97 17.47
CA LEU A 166 -6.88 -3.15 16.15
C LEU A 166 -7.45 -2.14 15.16
N ILE A 167 -6.60 -1.31 14.58
CA ILE A 167 -6.99 -0.36 13.53
C ILE A 167 -6.41 -0.82 12.19
N ALA A 168 -7.29 -1.00 11.21
CA ALA A 168 -6.95 -1.29 9.82
C ALA A 168 -7.05 -0.02 8.98
N TRP A 169 -5.98 0.30 8.24
CA TRP A 169 -5.97 1.39 7.26
C TRP A 169 -5.98 0.76 5.87
N SER A 170 -7.18 0.64 5.31
CA SER A 170 -7.44 -0.18 4.12
C SER A 170 -7.46 0.64 2.83
N GLU A 171 -6.71 0.17 1.84
CA GLU A 171 -6.70 0.63 0.45
C GLU A 171 -6.19 -0.47 -0.46
N GLY A 172 -6.50 -0.43 -1.76
CA GLY A 172 -5.89 -1.32 -2.74
C GLY A 172 -6.86 -2.10 -3.62
N GLY A 173 -6.28 -2.86 -4.54
CA GLY A 173 -6.97 -3.51 -5.65
C GLY A 173 -7.55 -4.90 -5.36
N GLY A 174 -7.32 -5.48 -4.19
CA GLY A 174 -7.74 -6.85 -3.87
C GLY A 174 -6.59 -7.84 -3.82
N GLN A 175 -6.87 -9.12 -4.09
CA GLN A 175 -5.87 -10.19 -4.03
C GLN A 175 -4.91 -10.15 -5.22
N ILE A 176 -3.66 -10.56 -4.99
CA ILE A 176 -2.66 -10.58 -6.06
C ILE A 176 -2.86 -11.78 -6.97
N MET A 177 -2.96 -11.55 -8.27
CA MET A 177 -3.20 -12.62 -9.25
C MET A 177 -2.02 -13.60 -9.40
N PHE A 178 -0.79 -13.15 -9.16
CA PHE A 178 0.41 -13.98 -9.31
C PHE A 178 0.47 -15.16 -8.31
N GLU A 179 -0.28 -15.13 -7.24
CA GLU A 179 -0.35 -16.21 -6.27
C GLU A 179 -1.64 -17.03 -6.37
N SER A 180 -2.52 -16.68 -7.33
CA SER A 180 -3.73 -17.43 -7.67
C SER A 180 -4.56 -17.82 -6.43
N GLY A 181 -4.97 -19.10 -6.33
CA GLY A 181 -5.76 -19.63 -5.22
C GLY A 181 -5.09 -19.48 -3.85
N LEU A 182 -3.76 -19.40 -3.79
CA LEU A 182 -3.05 -19.20 -2.51
C LEU A 182 -3.35 -17.84 -1.89
N SER A 183 -3.35 -16.77 -2.69
CA SER A 183 -3.72 -15.44 -2.18
C SER A 183 -5.21 -15.35 -1.81
N LEU A 184 -6.09 -16.09 -2.53
CA LEU A 184 -7.52 -16.15 -2.20
C LEU A 184 -7.78 -16.82 -0.84
N GLN A 185 -7.02 -17.85 -0.48
CA GLN A 185 -7.11 -18.45 0.86
C GLN A 185 -6.76 -17.45 1.97
N GLY A 186 -5.91 -16.48 1.69
CA GLY A 186 -5.60 -15.37 2.59
C GLY A 186 -6.83 -14.56 3.02
N MET A 187 -7.84 -14.41 2.14
CA MET A 187 -9.09 -13.72 2.47
C MET A 187 -9.82 -14.38 3.65
N THR A 188 -10.07 -15.68 3.55
CA THR A 188 -10.75 -16.43 4.62
C THR A 188 -9.97 -16.36 5.92
N ARG A 189 -8.65 -16.50 5.86
CA ARG A 189 -7.78 -16.47 7.04
C ARG A 189 -7.80 -15.09 7.71
N THR A 190 -7.76 -13.99 6.95
CA THR A 190 -7.82 -12.64 7.52
C THR A 190 -9.19 -12.33 8.16
N VAL A 191 -10.30 -12.84 7.59
CA VAL A 191 -11.62 -12.77 8.23
C VAL A 191 -11.60 -13.51 9.57
N LEU A 192 -11.05 -14.71 9.61
CA LEU A 192 -10.94 -15.47 10.86
C LEU A 192 -10.07 -14.74 11.90
N GLY A 193 -8.94 -14.17 11.49
CA GLY A 193 -8.09 -13.37 12.38
C GLY A 193 -8.84 -12.19 13.00
N VAL A 194 -9.57 -11.42 12.20
CA VAL A 194 -10.38 -10.30 12.70
C VAL A 194 -11.50 -10.79 13.62
N ASN A 195 -12.12 -11.93 13.31
CA ASN A 195 -13.13 -12.51 14.19
C ASN A 195 -12.55 -12.93 15.55
N GLU A 196 -11.33 -13.46 15.58
CA GLU A 196 -10.67 -13.77 16.86
C GLU A 196 -10.39 -12.50 17.69
N VAL A 197 -9.98 -11.39 17.07
CA VAL A 197 -9.87 -10.10 17.77
C VAL A 197 -11.19 -9.70 18.41
N LYS A 198 -12.30 -9.79 17.65
CA LYS A 198 -13.66 -9.48 18.15
C LYS A 198 -14.11 -10.42 19.26
N LYS A 199 -13.83 -11.72 19.18
CA LYS A 199 -14.13 -12.71 20.23
C LYS A 199 -13.38 -12.43 21.53
N ASN A 200 -12.21 -11.81 21.46
CA ASN A 200 -11.48 -11.35 22.63
C ASN A 200 -12.00 -10.01 23.18
N ASN A 201 -13.16 -9.54 22.71
CA ASN A 201 -13.78 -8.26 23.09
C ASN A 201 -12.89 -7.04 22.80
N LEU A 202 -12.01 -7.13 21.82
CA LEU A 202 -11.15 -6.04 21.39
C LEU A 202 -11.80 -5.27 20.23
N PRO A 203 -11.80 -3.93 20.26
CA PRO A 203 -12.32 -3.12 19.17
C PRO A 203 -11.54 -3.36 17.87
N TYR A 204 -12.28 -3.57 16.77
CA TYR A 204 -11.73 -3.58 15.41
C TYR A 204 -12.31 -2.39 14.64
N ILE A 205 -11.45 -1.50 14.18
CA ILE A 205 -11.82 -0.30 13.43
C ILE A 205 -11.17 -0.36 12.07
N ASN A 206 -11.96 -0.34 11.00
CA ASN A 206 -11.45 -0.27 9.64
C ASN A 206 -11.68 1.11 9.04
N ILE A 207 -10.61 1.72 8.51
CA ILE A 207 -10.60 3.06 7.92
C ILE A 207 -10.23 2.93 6.45
N TYR A 208 -11.16 3.24 5.56
CA TYR A 208 -10.89 3.31 4.13
C TYR A 208 -10.14 4.61 3.82
N THR A 209 -8.89 4.50 3.38
CA THR A 209 -8.01 5.66 3.15
C THR A 209 -7.91 6.06 1.68
N ASN A 210 -8.28 5.16 0.78
CA ASN A 210 -8.28 5.36 -0.66
C ASN A 210 -9.18 4.30 -1.32
N LYS A 211 -9.08 4.15 -2.64
CA LYS A 211 -9.79 3.14 -3.41
C LYS A 211 -9.57 1.76 -2.82
N CYS A 212 -10.63 1.09 -2.48
CA CYS A 212 -10.62 -0.24 -1.86
C CYS A 212 -11.58 -1.15 -2.61
N TYR A 213 -11.07 -2.19 -3.24
CA TYR A 213 -11.83 -3.07 -4.12
C TYR A 213 -11.61 -4.54 -3.85
N GLY A 214 -12.50 -5.35 -4.43
CA GLY A 214 -12.36 -6.79 -4.52
C GLY A 214 -12.16 -7.49 -3.20
N GLY A 215 -11.15 -8.33 -3.11
CA GLY A 215 -10.89 -9.17 -1.94
C GLY A 215 -10.63 -8.44 -0.64
N ILE A 216 -10.24 -7.18 -0.65
CA ILE A 216 -10.05 -6.39 0.58
C ILE A 216 -11.42 -6.11 1.19
N SER A 217 -12.35 -5.51 0.41
CA SER A 217 -13.71 -5.21 0.89
C SER A 217 -14.54 -6.46 1.18
N ALA A 218 -14.24 -7.57 0.50
CA ALA A 218 -14.94 -8.86 0.69
C ALA A 218 -14.34 -9.70 1.83
N SER A 219 -13.30 -9.23 2.52
CA SER A 219 -12.65 -9.98 3.60
C SER A 219 -12.64 -9.19 4.90
N PHE A 220 -11.50 -8.65 5.28
CA PHE A 220 -11.28 -8.02 6.59
C PHE A 220 -11.72 -6.55 6.66
N ALA A 221 -11.96 -5.89 5.53
CA ALA A 221 -12.30 -4.47 5.49
C ALA A 221 -13.80 -4.17 5.63
#